data_068e87f0d7ccae78a972c85e73a5da88
#
_entry.id   068e87f0d7ccae78a972c85e73a5da88
#
_cell.length_a   1.000
_cell.length_b   1.000
_cell.length_c   1.000
_cell.angle_alpha   90.00
_cell.angle_beta   90.00
_cell.angle_gamma   90.00
#
_symmetry.space_group_name_H-M   'P 1'
#
loop_
_entity.id
_entity.type
_entity.pdbx_description
1 polymer ?
#
loop_
_entity_poly.entity_id
_entity_poly.type
_entity_poly.pdbx_seq_one_letter_code
_entity_poly.pdbx_strand_id
1 'polypeptide(L)'
;MSVKLILLKSGDQIISDAKELVMGEDEAQQKIVGYLLNNPFKIVSQRPLLLTEEASNNDTSVEITLSPWILLSSDKSIPIKPDWVVTVVEPLDSVKKMYEDRLNELEKQTSQGTSAKS
;
A
#
# COMPACT_ATOMS: atom_id res chain seq x y z
N MET A 1 12.48 -2.27 5.46
CA MET A 1 11.10 -2.01 5.06
C MET A 1 10.71 -2.98 3.96
N SER A 2 9.59 -3.63 4.12
CA SER A 2 9.09 -4.62 3.15
C SER A 2 7.89 -4.05 2.39
N VAL A 3 8.16 -3.32 1.35
CA VAL A 3 7.08 -2.72 0.56
C VAL A 3 6.47 -3.78 -0.34
N LYS A 4 5.17 -3.98 -0.19
CA LYS A 4 4.42 -4.98 -0.93
C LYS A 4 3.18 -4.37 -1.55
N LEU A 5 2.76 -4.96 -2.63
CA LEU A 5 1.50 -4.63 -3.29
C LEU A 5 0.51 -5.74 -2.94
N ILE A 6 -0.60 -5.36 -2.34
CA ILE A 6 -1.56 -6.32 -1.80
C ILE A 6 -2.87 -6.15 -2.52
N LEU A 7 -3.35 -7.24 -3.11
CA LEU A 7 -4.66 -7.25 -3.75
C LEU A 7 -5.68 -7.83 -2.77
N LEU A 8 -6.70 -7.05 -2.47
CA LEU A 8 -7.75 -7.45 -1.54
C LEU A 8 -8.94 -8.03 -2.30
N LYS A 9 -9.77 -8.76 -1.59
CA LYS A 9 -10.99 -9.33 -2.18
C LYS A 9 -11.93 -8.27 -2.73
N SER A 10 -11.86 -7.08 -2.17
CA SER A 10 -12.67 -5.95 -2.66
C SER A 10 -12.23 -5.46 -4.03
N GLY A 11 -11.06 -5.88 -4.49
CA GLY A 11 -10.48 -5.38 -5.73
C GLY A 11 -9.50 -4.23 -5.50
N ASP A 12 -9.41 -3.75 -4.28
CA ASP A 12 -8.48 -2.67 -3.97
C ASP A 12 -7.04 -3.17 -4.02
N GLN A 13 -6.18 -2.34 -4.58
CA GLN A 13 -4.75 -2.58 -4.55
C GLN A 13 -4.14 -1.63 -3.54
N ILE A 14 -3.45 -2.21 -2.57
CA ILE A 14 -2.86 -1.45 -1.47
C ILE A 14 -1.35 -1.61 -1.53
N ILE A 15 -0.62 -0.50 -1.45
CA ILE A 15 0.81 -0.55 -1.29
C ILE A 15 1.14 -0.17 0.14
N SER A 16 2.03 -0.94 0.76
CA SER A 16 2.30 -0.78 2.18
C SER A 16 3.60 -1.46 2.55
N ASP A 17 4.23 -0.97 3.60
CA ASP A 17 5.24 -1.72 4.31
C ASP A 17 4.49 -2.78 5.11
N ALA A 18 4.53 -4.01 4.65
CA ALA A 18 3.70 -5.08 5.18
C ALA A 18 4.53 -6.12 5.90
N LYS A 19 3.99 -6.60 7.02
CA LYS A 19 4.60 -7.67 7.80
C LYS A 19 3.59 -8.77 8.01
N GLU A 20 4.06 -10.00 8.00
CA GLU A 20 3.21 -11.12 8.33
C GLU A 20 3.09 -11.25 9.84
N LEU A 21 1.88 -11.45 10.31
CA LEU A 21 1.64 -11.75 11.72
C LEU A 21 1.50 -13.27 11.82
N VAL A 22 2.37 -13.86 12.59
CA VAL A 22 2.43 -15.32 12.69
C VAL A 22 2.15 -15.74 14.11
N MET A 23 1.61 -16.94 14.25
CA MET A 23 1.34 -17.56 15.53
C MET A 23 1.87 -18.97 15.51
N GLY A 24 2.46 -19.40 16.62
CA GLY A 24 3.05 -20.73 16.73
C GLY A 24 4.39 -20.66 17.43
N GLU A 25 4.70 -21.68 18.20
CA GLU A 25 5.96 -21.71 18.99
C GLU A 25 7.15 -22.15 18.16
N ASP A 26 6.92 -23.02 17.19
CA ASP A 26 7.97 -23.55 16.33
C ASP A 26 7.78 -23.05 14.91
N GLU A 27 8.89 -22.88 14.18
CA GLU A 27 8.81 -22.48 12.79
C GLU A 27 7.94 -23.41 11.96
N ALA A 28 7.99 -24.70 12.25
CA ALA A 28 7.18 -25.68 11.52
C ALA A 28 5.69 -25.53 11.79
N GLN A 29 5.32 -24.92 12.91
CA GLN A 29 3.92 -24.77 13.30
C GLN A 29 3.42 -23.35 13.13
N GLN A 30 4.25 -22.45 12.67
CA GLN A 30 3.85 -21.06 12.49
C GLN A 30 2.80 -20.95 11.38
N LYS A 31 1.77 -20.22 11.68
CA LYS A 31 0.71 -19.92 10.72
C LYS A 31 0.56 -18.42 10.60
N ILE A 32 0.31 -17.97 9.40
CA ILE A 32 0.04 -16.55 9.17
C ILE A 32 -1.38 -16.29 9.66
N VAL A 33 -1.51 -15.48 10.67
CA VAL A 33 -2.81 -15.13 11.24
C VAL A 33 -3.27 -13.75 10.81
N GLY A 34 -2.45 -13.04 10.07
CA GLY A 34 -2.80 -11.73 9.57
C GLY A 34 -1.62 -11.05 8.92
N TYR A 35 -1.87 -9.84 8.49
CA TYR A 35 -0.84 -8.95 7.96
C TYR A 35 -0.95 -7.62 8.68
N LEU A 36 0.18 -7.04 9.02
CA LEU A 36 0.20 -5.70 9.57
C LEU A 36 0.68 -4.76 8.48
N LEU A 37 -0.18 -3.85 8.10
CA LEU A 37 0.11 -2.89 7.04
C LEU A 37 0.50 -1.57 7.66
N ASN A 38 1.75 -1.18 7.45
CA ASN A 38 2.25 0.10 7.93
C ASN A 38 2.13 1.13 6.82
N ASN A 39 1.46 2.23 7.11
CA ASN A 39 1.20 3.30 6.16
C ASN A 39 0.62 2.79 4.85
N PRO A 40 -0.55 2.13 4.89
CA PRO A 40 -1.15 1.60 3.67
C PRO A 40 -1.78 2.72 2.84
N PHE A 41 -1.50 2.68 1.54
CA PHE A 41 -2.10 3.59 0.58
C PHE A 41 -2.83 2.79 -0.48
N LYS A 42 -4.01 3.24 -0.82
CA LYS A 42 -4.77 2.66 -1.91
C LYS A 42 -4.24 3.24 -3.23
N ILE A 43 -4.04 2.37 -4.20
CA ILE A 43 -3.61 2.80 -5.51
C ILE A 43 -4.84 3.15 -6.32
N VAL A 44 -4.89 4.39 -6.79
CA VAL A 44 -6.00 4.88 -7.58
C VAL A 44 -5.48 5.20 -8.98
N SER A 45 -6.07 4.55 -9.98
CA SER A 45 -5.72 4.83 -11.36
C SER A 45 -6.45 6.09 -11.81
N GLN A 46 -5.68 7.02 -12.34
CA GLN A 46 -6.24 8.27 -12.87
C GLN A 46 -6.78 8.08 -14.27
N ARG A 47 -6.35 7.04 -14.92
CA ARG A 47 -6.68 6.82 -16.31
C ARG A 47 -7.95 6.02 -16.44
N PRO A 48 -8.89 6.46 -17.26
CA PRO A 48 -10.08 5.66 -17.52
C PRO A 48 -9.69 4.33 -18.16
N LEU A 49 -10.42 3.29 -17.80
CA LEU A 49 -10.15 2.00 -18.39
C LEU A 49 -10.58 1.91 -19.84
N LEU A 50 -11.39 2.82 -20.28
CA LEU A 50 -11.79 2.88 -21.68
C LEU A 50 -10.70 3.54 -22.47
N LEU A 51 -9.59 2.88 -22.56
CA LEU A 51 -8.49 3.40 -23.32
C LEU A 51 -8.75 3.11 -24.79
N THR A 52 -8.54 4.14 -25.58
CA THR A 52 -8.53 3.91 -27.02
C THR A 52 -7.26 3.16 -27.35
N GLU A 53 -7.27 2.49 -28.47
CA GLU A 53 -6.10 1.76 -28.90
C GLU A 53 -4.91 2.67 -29.09
N GLU A 54 -5.14 3.88 -29.52
CA GLU A 54 -4.08 4.85 -29.71
C GLU A 54 -3.40 5.20 -28.40
N ALA A 55 -4.18 5.39 -27.37
CA ALA A 55 -3.61 5.70 -26.06
C ALA A 55 -2.77 4.54 -25.55
N SER A 56 -3.23 3.32 -25.73
CA SER A 56 -2.50 2.17 -25.25
C SER A 56 -1.21 1.94 -26.04
N ASN A 57 -1.19 2.33 -27.29
CA ASN A 57 0.00 2.16 -28.10
C ASN A 57 1.10 3.14 -27.79
N ASN A 58 0.73 4.35 -27.41
CA ASN A 58 1.70 5.42 -27.28
C ASN A 58 2.16 5.68 -25.87
N ASP A 59 1.44 5.19 -24.90
CA ASP A 59 1.75 5.48 -23.52
C ASP A 59 1.55 4.23 -22.68
N THR A 60 2.66 3.61 -22.34
CA THR A 60 2.64 2.44 -21.48
C THR A 60 2.61 2.80 -20.01
N SER A 61 2.77 4.07 -19.68
CA SER A 61 2.75 4.47 -18.29
C SER A 61 1.31 4.53 -17.79
N VAL A 62 1.14 4.12 -16.56
CA VAL A 62 -0.15 4.20 -15.88
C VAL A 62 -0.07 5.34 -14.89
N GLU A 63 -0.98 6.28 -15.01
CA GLU A 63 -1.04 7.36 -14.04
C GLU A 63 -1.79 6.89 -12.82
N ILE A 64 -1.09 6.87 -11.72
CA ILE A 64 -1.69 6.46 -10.47
C ILE A 64 -1.41 7.50 -9.40
N THR A 65 -2.28 7.54 -8.41
CA THR A 65 -2.05 8.30 -7.20
C THR A 65 -2.19 7.37 -6.02
N LEU A 66 -1.55 7.75 -4.94
CA LEU A 66 -1.62 7.02 -3.68
C LEU A 66 -2.50 7.81 -2.73
N SER A 67 -3.56 7.17 -2.26
CA SER A 67 -4.50 7.77 -1.34
C SER A 67 -4.49 6.97 -0.04
N PRO A 68 -4.56 7.60 1.13
CA PRO A 68 -4.64 6.83 2.37
C PRO A 68 -5.78 5.84 2.27
N TRP A 69 -5.51 4.61 2.66
CA TRP A 69 -6.51 3.54 2.51
C TRP A 69 -7.75 3.82 3.35
N ILE A 70 -7.53 4.20 4.60
CA ILE A 70 -8.64 4.55 5.48
C ILE A 70 -8.50 6.03 5.83
N LEU A 71 -9.25 6.86 5.11
CA LEU A 71 -9.09 8.31 5.19
C LEU A 71 -9.39 8.89 6.55
N LEU A 72 -10.32 8.29 7.26
CA LEU A 72 -10.81 8.88 8.50
C LEU A 72 -10.11 8.36 9.73
N SER A 73 -9.01 7.66 9.55
CA SER A 73 -8.22 7.16 10.67
C SER A 73 -6.83 7.74 10.62
N SER A 74 -6.28 8.02 11.78
CA SER A 74 -4.89 8.43 11.93
C SER A 74 -3.97 7.26 12.20
N ASP A 75 -4.50 6.05 12.28
CA ASP A 75 -3.69 4.87 12.54
C ASP A 75 -2.76 4.62 11.37
N LYS A 76 -1.50 4.42 11.69
CA LYS A 76 -0.48 4.16 10.68
C LYS A 76 -0.24 2.67 10.47
N SER A 77 -0.62 1.86 11.43
CA SER A 77 -0.45 0.41 11.35
C SER A 77 -1.81 -0.23 11.46
N ILE A 78 -2.20 -0.94 10.41
CA ILE A 78 -3.54 -1.50 10.32
C ILE A 78 -3.41 -3.00 10.09
N PRO A 79 -3.93 -3.81 11.04
CA PRO A 79 -3.92 -5.26 10.86
C PRO A 79 -5.09 -5.68 9.97
N ILE A 80 -4.85 -6.67 9.12
CA ILE A 80 -5.91 -7.25 8.31
C ILE A 80 -5.85 -8.76 8.41
N LYS A 81 -6.99 -9.40 8.16
CA LYS A 81 -7.08 -10.85 8.19
C LYS A 81 -6.55 -11.45 6.89
N PRO A 82 -5.90 -12.61 6.95
CA PRO A 82 -5.32 -13.20 5.74
C PRO A 82 -6.36 -13.61 4.71
N ASP A 83 -7.53 -14.00 5.12
CA ASP A 83 -8.57 -14.42 4.15
C ASP A 83 -9.16 -13.26 3.38
N TRP A 84 -8.88 -12.02 3.75
CA TRP A 84 -9.28 -10.87 2.95
C TRP A 84 -8.29 -10.58 1.83
N VAL A 85 -7.10 -11.15 1.89
CA VAL A 85 -6.02 -10.92 0.93
C VAL A 85 -6.09 -11.97 -0.18
N VAL A 86 -6.17 -11.51 -1.41
CA VAL A 86 -6.11 -12.41 -2.56
C VAL A 86 -4.67 -12.81 -2.84
N THR A 87 -3.80 -11.83 -2.91
CA THR A 87 -2.39 -12.09 -3.16
C THR A 87 -1.53 -10.91 -2.70
N VAL A 88 -0.27 -11.21 -2.45
CA VAL A 88 0.74 -10.21 -2.13
C VAL A 88 1.86 -10.35 -3.14
N VAL A 89 2.19 -9.26 -3.82
CA VAL A 89 3.21 -9.30 -4.86
C VAL A 89 4.19 -8.14 -4.68
N GLU A 90 5.29 -8.22 -5.39
CA GLU A 90 6.27 -7.15 -5.38
C GLU A 90 5.79 -6.02 -6.30
N PRO A 91 5.82 -4.78 -5.84
CA PRO A 91 5.46 -3.66 -6.70
C PRO A 91 6.55 -3.40 -7.73
N LEU A 92 6.16 -2.76 -8.81
CA LEU A 92 7.14 -2.24 -9.77
C LEU A 92 8.05 -1.23 -9.07
N ASP A 93 9.28 -1.13 -9.51
CA ASP A 93 10.25 -0.22 -8.89
C ASP A 93 9.74 1.22 -8.88
N SER A 94 9.11 1.65 -9.94
CA SER A 94 8.56 3.00 -10.03
C SER A 94 7.46 3.24 -8.99
N VAL A 95 6.64 2.24 -8.75
CA VAL A 95 5.57 2.32 -7.78
C VAL A 95 6.13 2.31 -6.37
N LYS A 96 7.12 1.45 -6.14
CA LYS A 96 7.79 1.40 -4.85
C LYS A 96 8.44 2.72 -4.50
N LYS A 97 9.10 3.33 -5.48
CA LYS A 97 9.72 4.63 -5.27
C LYS A 97 8.68 5.70 -4.96
N MET A 98 7.56 5.67 -5.66
CA MET A 98 6.46 6.59 -5.40
C MET A 98 5.99 6.49 -3.96
N TYR A 99 5.88 5.27 -3.45
CA TYR A 99 5.48 5.03 -2.07
C TYR A 99 6.53 5.58 -1.10
N GLU A 100 7.79 5.31 -1.36
CA GLU A 100 8.88 5.78 -0.50
C GLU A 100 8.93 7.31 -0.46
N ASP A 101 8.75 7.95 -1.61
CA ASP A 101 8.71 9.39 -1.69
C ASP A 101 7.54 9.95 -0.88
N ARG A 102 6.41 9.28 -0.95
CA ARG A 102 5.22 9.68 -0.19
C ARG A 102 5.47 9.60 1.31
N LEU A 103 6.13 8.53 1.76
CA LEU A 103 6.47 8.40 3.17
C LEU A 103 7.41 9.50 3.62
N ASN A 104 8.38 9.87 2.80
CA ASN A 104 9.30 10.94 3.14
C ASN A 104 8.56 12.27 3.26
N GLU A 105 7.61 12.52 2.39
CA GLU A 105 6.80 13.73 2.48
C GLU A 105 5.98 13.76 3.76
N LEU A 106 5.41 12.63 4.14
CA LEU A 106 4.61 12.54 5.36
C LEU A 106 5.47 12.78 6.59
N GLU A 107 6.68 12.25 6.62
CA GLU A 107 7.56 12.47 7.74
C GLU A 107 7.91 13.95 7.89
N LYS A 108 8.16 14.63 6.80
CA LYS A 108 8.44 16.06 6.83
C LYS A 108 7.24 16.85 7.33
N GLN A 109 6.05 16.51 6.83
CA GLN A 109 4.83 17.19 7.25
C GLN A 109 4.54 16.94 8.71
N THR A 110 4.78 15.73 9.18
CA THR A 110 4.55 15.40 10.58
C THR A 110 5.46 16.19 11.50
N SER A 111 6.73 16.29 11.13
CA SER A 111 7.67 17.07 11.92
C SER A 111 7.27 18.53 11.99
N GLN A 112 6.91 19.10 10.85
CA GLN A 112 6.49 20.51 10.80
C GLN A 112 5.15 20.70 11.51
N GLY A 113 4.23 19.77 11.31
CA GLY A 113 2.94 19.84 11.93
C GLY A 113 3.01 19.74 13.43
N THR A 114 3.88 18.90 13.94
CA THR A 114 4.07 18.77 15.37
C THR A 114 4.58 20.06 15.97
N SER A 115 5.54 20.67 15.31
CA SER A 115 6.06 21.95 15.77
C SER A 115 4.99 23.03 15.77
N ALA A 116 4.18 23.05 14.73
CA ALA A 116 3.12 24.03 14.63
C ALA A 116 2.05 23.89 15.69
N LYS A 117 1.80 22.66 16.10
CA LYS A 117 0.79 22.38 17.12
C LYS A 117 1.27 22.58 18.53
N SER A 118 2.55 22.60 18.69
CA SER A 118 3.14 22.84 20.01
C SER A 118 3.06 24.32 20.38
#